data_f3f36a5fc2d66495b65f355c59034f06
#
_entry.id   f3f36a5fc2d66495b65f355c59034f06
#
_cell.length_a   1.000
_cell.length_b   1.000
_cell.length_c   1.000
_cell.angle_alpha   90.00
_cell.angle_beta   90.00
_cell.angle_gamma   90.00
#
_symmetry.space_group_name_H-M   'P 1'
#
loop_
_entity.id
_entity.type
_entity.pdbx_description
1 polymer ?
#
loop_
_entity_poly.entity_id
_entity_poly.type
_entity_poly.pdbx_seq_one_letter_code
_entity_poly.pdbx_strand_id
1 'polypeptide(L)'
;MLDKDREIAGREKLDMDIQHGNMCDLSRFDDESFDLVLNPPSLFYVPDVMPVFREVYRVLKKGGSFIMCSSNPIAYVCEYDAALGCYKAVNRMPYSSLDQGDQGDWVEYGHTMEQYIGGQITAGFVISGYLERQMEDITELYFFTKGDKR
;
A
#
# COMPACT_ATOMS: atom_id res chain seq x y z
N MET A 1 -5.63 -8.79 -14.92
CA MET A 1 -4.87 -7.53 -14.69
C MET A 1 -3.62 -7.49 -15.57
N LEU A 2 -2.65 -8.36 -15.42
CA LEU A 2 -1.39 -8.35 -16.19
C LEU A 2 -1.55 -8.39 -17.72
N ASP A 3 -2.61 -9.02 -18.24
CA ASP A 3 -2.84 -9.04 -19.70
C ASP A 3 -3.25 -7.66 -20.24
N LYS A 4 -4.02 -6.91 -19.45
CA LYS A 4 -4.32 -5.50 -19.75
C LYS A 4 -3.07 -4.62 -19.72
N ASP A 5 -2.18 -4.87 -18.77
CA ASP A 5 -0.93 -4.12 -18.67
C ASP A 5 -0.05 -4.37 -19.90
N ARG A 6 0.02 -5.64 -20.36
CA ARG A 6 0.73 -6.01 -21.61
C ARG A 6 0.10 -5.38 -22.84
N GLU A 7 -1.23 -5.36 -22.91
CA GLU A 7 -1.98 -4.72 -24.02
C GLU A 7 -1.68 -3.22 -24.07
N ILE A 8 -1.74 -2.54 -22.92
CA ILE A 8 -1.46 -1.10 -22.81
C ILE A 8 0.00 -0.81 -23.18
N ALA A 9 0.94 -1.56 -22.60
CA ALA A 9 2.36 -1.41 -22.91
C ALA A 9 2.64 -1.55 -24.41
N GLY A 10 2.03 -2.55 -25.05
CA GLY A 10 2.15 -2.75 -26.50
C GLY A 10 1.53 -1.62 -27.32
N ARG A 11 0.33 -1.15 -26.95
CA ARG A 11 -0.36 -0.03 -27.61
C ARG A 11 0.42 1.27 -27.52
N GLU A 12 0.94 1.57 -26.34
CA GLU A 12 1.68 2.80 -26.05
C GLU A 12 3.19 2.69 -26.38
N LYS A 13 3.63 1.52 -26.86
CA LYS A 13 5.03 1.20 -27.19
C LYS A 13 5.98 1.45 -26.01
N LEU A 14 5.55 1.08 -24.81
CA LEU A 14 6.34 1.16 -23.60
C LEU A 14 7.21 -0.08 -23.47
N ASP A 15 8.49 0.11 -23.18
CA ASP A 15 9.41 -0.97 -22.81
C ASP A 15 9.19 -1.28 -21.31
N MET A 16 8.39 -2.31 -21.04
CA MET A 16 8.01 -2.72 -19.69
C MET A 16 8.21 -4.22 -19.50
N ASP A 17 8.93 -4.57 -18.45
CA ASP A 17 8.99 -5.96 -17.98
C ASP A 17 7.84 -6.22 -17.00
N ILE A 18 6.80 -6.94 -17.47
CA ILE A 18 5.58 -7.21 -16.70
C ILE A 18 5.65 -8.63 -16.15
N GLN A 19 5.91 -8.73 -14.84
CA GLN A 19 6.07 -9.99 -14.14
C GLN A 19 4.93 -10.24 -13.15
N HIS A 20 4.49 -11.50 -13.04
CA HIS A 20 3.61 -11.94 -11.96
C HIS A 20 4.46 -12.30 -10.73
N GLY A 21 4.01 -11.85 -9.55
CA GLY A 21 4.73 -12.16 -8.31
C GLY A 21 3.99 -11.69 -7.05
N ASN A 22 4.54 -12.04 -5.91
CA ASN A 22 4.07 -11.61 -4.60
C ASN A 22 4.88 -10.38 -4.16
N MET A 23 4.22 -9.32 -3.70
CA MET A 23 4.90 -8.14 -3.21
C MET A 23 5.68 -8.37 -1.90
N CYS A 24 5.35 -9.44 -1.17
CA CYS A 24 6.09 -9.86 0.03
C CYS A 24 7.37 -10.65 -0.30
N ASP A 25 7.60 -10.99 -1.57
CA ASP A 25 8.76 -11.75 -2.03
C ASP A 25 9.24 -11.18 -3.37
N LEU A 26 10.27 -10.38 -3.30
CA LEU A 26 10.96 -9.80 -4.45
C LEU A 26 12.31 -10.51 -4.70
N SER A 27 12.50 -11.74 -4.24
CA SER A 27 13.77 -12.52 -4.35
C SER A 27 14.24 -12.70 -5.80
N ARG A 28 13.34 -12.54 -6.79
CA ARG A 28 13.67 -12.53 -8.22
C ARG A 28 14.49 -11.31 -8.66
N PHE A 29 14.58 -10.28 -7.83
CA PHE A 29 15.37 -9.09 -8.08
C PHE A 29 16.57 -9.03 -7.14
N ASP A 30 17.69 -8.59 -7.67
CA ASP A 30 18.93 -8.43 -6.90
C ASP A 30 18.80 -7.30 -5.87
N ASP A 31 19.63 -7.36 -4.83
CA ASP A 31 19.80 -6.27 -3.88
C ASP A 31 20.25 -5.00 -4.64
N GLU A 32 19.77 -3.85 -4.20
CA GLU A 32 20.21 -2.56 -4.72
C GLU A 32 20.08 -2.43 -6.26
N SER A 33 19.00 -2.96 -6.84
CA SER A 33 18.76 -2.98 -8.29
C SER A 33 17.88 -1.82 -8.79
N PHE A 34 17.09 -1.18 -7.91
CA PHE A 34 16.13 -0.13 -8.29
C PHE A 34 16.48 1.23 -7.69
N ASP A 35 16.29 2.29 -8.46
CA ASP A 35 16.42 3.68 -8.00
C ASP A 35 15.13 4.20 -7.37
N LEU A 36 13.98 3.67 -7.80
CA LEU A 36 12.64 4.04 -7.36
C LEU A 36 11.73 2.82 -7.32
N VAL A 37 10.99 2.68 -6.23
CA VAL A 37 9.87 1.74 -6.14
C VAL A 37 8.58 2.53 -5.88
N LEU A 38 7.56 2.24 -6.67
CA LEU A 38 6.20 2.79 -6.51
C LEU A 38 5.28 1.66 -6.06
N ASN A 39 4.53 1.88 -4.99
CA ASN A 39 3.48 0.98 -4.55
C ASN A 39 2.15 1.76 -4.58
N PRO A 40 1.31 1.55 -5.61
CA PRO A 40 -0.06 2.06 -5.63
C PRO A 40 -0.90 1.39 -4.52
N PRO A 41 -2.14 1.84 -4.27
CA PRO A 41 -2.98 1.27 -3.21
C PRO A 41 -3.17 -0.24 -3.39
N SER A 42 -2.41 -1.04 -2.63
CA SER A 42 -2.42 -2.50 -2.69
C SER A 42 -1.97 -3.17 -1.38
N LEU A 43 -1.45 -2.42 -0.41
CA LEU A 43 -0.99 -2.99 0.86
C LEU A 43 -2.13 -3.58 1.70
N PHE A 44 -3.35 -3.19 1.44
CA PHE A 44 -4.52 -3.79 2.08
C PHE A 44 -4.83 -5.22 1.62
N TYR A 45 -4.11 -5.75 0.62
CA TYR A 45 -4.22 -7.17 0.24
C TYR A 45 -3.22 -8.08 0.96
N VAL A 46 -2.38 -7.56 1.84
CA VAL A 46 -1.44 -8.37 2.63
C VAL A 46 -1.76 -8.28 4.12
N PRO A 47 -1.72 -9.40 4.85
CA PRO A 47 -2.01 -9.40 6.30
C PRO A 47 -0.91 -8.72 7.13
N ASP A 48 0.32 -8.64 6.62
CA ASP A 48 1.46 -7.99 7.25
C ASP A 48 2.24 -7.20 6.19
N VAL A 49 2.45 -5.91 6.46
CA VAL A 49 3.18 -5.00 5.56
C VAL A 49 4.71 -5.09 5.74
N MET A 50 5.19 -5.65 6.83
CA MET A 50 6.63 -5.68 7.14
C MET A 50 7.45 -6.45 6.11
N PRO A 51 7.03 -7.63 5.60
CA PRO A 51 7.76 -8.30 4.53
C PRO A 51 7.90 -7.43 3.27
N VAL A 52 6.83 -6.70 2.91
CA VAL A 52 6.87 -5.79 1.74
C VAL A 52 7.91 -4.69 1.95
N PHE A 53 7.91 -4.03 3.11
CA PHE A 53 8.85 -2.94 3.38
C PHE A 53 10.31 -3.42 3.41
N ARG A 54 10.57 -4.60 3.97
CA ARG A 54 11.92 -5.20 3.98
C ARG A 54 12.41 -5.51 2.58
N GLU A 55 11.58 -6.12 1.75
CA GLU A 55 11.92 -6.46 0.38
C GLU A 55 12.12 -5.20 -0.48
N VAL A 56 11.25 -4.22 -0.36
CA VAL A 56 11.43 -2.94 -1.04
C VAL A 56 12.73 -2.24 -0.61
N TYR A 57 13.03 -2.26 0.69
CA TYR A 57 14.29 -1.70 1.19
C TYR A 57 15.50 -2.44 0.64
N ARG A 58 15.44 -3.76 0.56
CA ARG A 58 16.52 -4.60 0.04
C ARG A 58 16.82 -4.27 -1.42
N VAL A 59 15.80 -4.24 -2.28
CA VAL A 59 15.98 -4.05 -3.73
C VAL A 59 16.29 -2.60 -4.13
N LEU A 60 16.00 -1.62 -3.27
CA LEU A 60 16.36 -0.23 -3.53
C LEU A 60 17.86 -0.01 -3.37
N LYS A 61 18.46 0.74 -4.28
CA LYS A 61 19.82 1.27 -4.15
C LYS A 61 19.91 2.26 -2.99
N LYS A 62 21.11 2.48 -2.48
CA LYS A 62 21.38 3.61 -1.58
C LYS A 62 21.06 4.92 -2.31
N GLY A 63 20.34 5.81 -1.64
CA GLY A 63 19.80 7.04 -2.23
C GLY A 63 18.52 6.84 -3.05
N GLY A 64 18.07 5.60 -3.22
CA GLY A 64 16.80 5.29 -3.88
C GLY A 64 15.60 5.64 -3.00
N SER A 65 14.44 5.81 -3.64
CA SER A 65 13.21 6.23 -2.98
C SER A 65 12.09 5.22 -3.12
N PHE A 66 11.30 5.07 -2.07
CA PHE A 66 10.05 4.32 -2.03
C PHE A 66 8.88 5.29 -1.94
N ILE A 67 7.97 5.29 -2.89
CA ILE A 67 6.72 6.05 -2.84
C ILE A 67 5.58 5.06 -2.67
N MET A 68 4.87 5.18 -1.58
CA MET A 68 3.74 4.34 -1.22
C MET A 68 2.46 5.17 -1.17
N CYS A 69 1.37 4.59 -1.66
CA CYS A 69 0.02 5.09 -1.46
C CYS A 69 -0.83 4.00 -0.79
N SER A 70 -1.64 4.38 0.18
CA SER A 70 -2.62 3.47 0.79
C SER A 70 -3.84 4.25 1.28
N SER A 71 -4.94 3.53 1.54
CA SER A 71 -6.10 4.09 2.21
C SER A 71 -5.74 4.46 3.63
N ASN A 72 -6.21 5.62 4.10
CA ASN A 72 -6.07 6.00 5.49
C ASN A 72 -6.88 5.01 6.37
N PRO A 73 -6.35 4.58 7.51
CA PRO A 73 -7.04 3.66 8.42
C PRO A 73 -8.46 4.07 8.78
N ILE A 74 -8.78 5.35 8.74
CA ILE A 74 -10.13 5.86 9.01
C ILE A 74 -11.20 5.24 8.08
N ALA A 75 -10.80 4.87 6.85
CA ALA A 75 -11.67 4.21 5.88
C ALA A 75 -12.20 2.85 6.38
N TYR A 76 -11.44 2.18 7.23
CA TYR A 76 -11.82 0.90 7.82
C TYR A 76 -12.50 1.04 9.19
N VAL A 77 -12.27 2.15 9.88
CA VAL A 77 -12.80 2.38 11.24
C VAL A 77 -14.20 2.95 11.20
N CYS A 78 -14.53 3.80 10.22
CA CYS A 78 -15.75 4.61 10.22
C CYS A 78 -16.74 4.15 9.15
N GLU A 79 -18.03 4.16 9.52
CA GLU A 79 -19.16 4.04 8.62
C GLU A 79 -20.09 5.24 8.76
N TYR A 80 -20.71 5.65 7.66
CA TYR A 80 -21.70 6.73 7.67
C TYR A 80 -23.05 6.23 8.21
N ASP A 81 -23.53 6.87 9.27
CA ASP A 81 -24.87 6.63 9.81
C ASP A 81 -25.85 7.67 9.26
N ALA A 82 -26.67 7.25 8.30
CA ALA A 82 -27.65 8.14 7.65
C ALA A 82 -28.75 8.63 8.62
N ALA A 83 -29.06 7.88 9.68
CA ALA A 83 -30.06 8.30 10.66
C ALA A 83 -29.57 9.40 11.57
N LEU A 84 -28.27 9.43 11.83
CA LEU A 84 -27.61 10.45 12.67
C LEU A 84 -26.96 11.57 11.82
N GLY A 85 -26.77 11.35 10.53
CA GLY A 85 -26.08 12.30 9.64
C GLY A 85 -24.59 12.48 9.99
N CYS A 86 -23.95 11.46 10.52
CA CYS A 86 -22.55 11.52 10.94
C CYS A 86 -21.81 10.18 10.74
N TYR A 87 -20.48 10.24 10.76
CA TYR A 87 -19.65 9.02 10.77
C TYR A 87 -19.52 8.48 12.19
N LYS A 88 -19.60 7.16 12.31
CA LYS A 88 -19.39 6.43 13.54
C LYS A 88 -18.19 5.49 13.40
N ALA A 89 -17.40 5.39 14.46
CA ALA A 89 -16.39 4.34 14.58
C ALA A 89 -17.10 3.01 14.90
N VAL A 90 -16.98 2.04 13.99
CA VAL A 90 -17.63 0.72 14.09
C VAL A 90 -16.63 -0.41 14.20
N ASN A 91 -15.45 -0.27 13.63
CA ASN A 91 -14.42 -1.30 13.61
C ASN A 91 -13.19 -0.89 14.43
N ARG A 92 -12.44 -1.89 14.87
CA ARG A 92 -11.13 -1.70 15.51
C ARG A 92 -10.00 -1.92 14.50
N MET A 93 -8.84 -1.34 14.78
CA MET A 93 -7.62 -1.60 14.05
C MET A 93 -6.68 -2.51 14.83
N PRO A 94 -5.90 -3.41 14.18
CA PRO A 94 -5.95 -3.69 12.75
C PRO A 94 -7.28 -4.33 12.34
N TYR A 95 -7.71 -4.09 11.09
CA TYR A 95 -8.96 -4.59 10.51
C TYR A 95 -8.71 -5.78 9.59
N SER A 96 -9.67 -6.70 9.52
CA SER A 96 -9.73 -7.74 8.50
C SER A 96 -11.17 -7.94 8.04
N SER A 97 -11.43 -7.98 6.75
CA SER A 97 -12.77 -8.27 6.22
C SER A 97 -13.25 -9.67 6.60
N LEU A 98 -12.34 -10.60 6.86
CA LEU A 98 -12.68 -11.95 7.38
C LEU A 98 -13.35 -11.88 8.75
N ASP A 99 -12.93 -10.96 9.62
CA ASP A 99 -13.51 -10.80 10.96
C ASP A 99 -14.95 -10.26 10.91
N GLN A 100 -15.33 -9.67 9.78
CA GLN A 100 -16.69 -9.18 9.50
C GLN A 100 -17.57 -10.23 8.83
N GLY A 101 -17.03 -11.44 8.60
CA GLY A 101 -17.76 -12.53 7.95
C GLY A 101 -17.85 -12.39 6.42
N ASP A 102 -17.08 -11.49 5.84
CA ASP A 102 -16.94 -11.38 4.40
C ASP A 102 -16.24 -12.64 3.87
N GLN A 103 -16.93 -13.35 2.95
CA GLN A 103 -16.41 -14.52 2.27
C GLN A 103 -16.20 -14.24 0.77
N GLY A 104 -16.05 -12.97 0.41
CA GLY A 104 -15.75 -12.56 -0.96
C GLY A 104 -14.44 -13.12 -1.48
N ASP A 105 -14.23 -12.96 -2.79
CA ASP A 105 -13.02 -13.40 -3.48
C ASP A 105 -11.76 -12.64 -3.03
N TRP A 106 -11.93 -11.56 -2.26
CA TRP A 106 -10.87 -10.64 -1.86
C TRP A 106 -10.93 -10.39 -0.36
N VAL A 107 -9.82 -10.62 0.31
CA VAL A 107 -9.64 -10.27 1.72
C VAL A 107 -8.92 -8.94 1.81
N GLU A 108 -9.51 -8.00 2.54
CA GLU A 108 -8.90 -6.71 2.82
C GLU A 108 -8.44 -6.63 4.28
N TYR A 109 -7.28 -6.02 4.46
CA TYR A 109 -6.66 -5.78 5.76
C TYR A 109 -6.45 -4.28 5.96
N GLY A 110 -7.02 -3.74 7.03
CA GLY A 110 -6.74 -2.38 7.46
C GLY A 110 -5.54 -2.37 8.41
N HIS A 111 -4.50 -1.65 8.06
CA HIS A 111 -3.29 -1.48 8.87
C HIS A 111 -3.33 -0.15 9.60
N THR A 112 -2.74 -0.10 10.80
CA THR A 112 -2.60 1.14 11.55
C THR A 112 -1.55 2.07 10.92
N MET A 113 -1.60 3.37 11.24
CA MET A 113 -0.53 4.30 10.85
C MET A 113 0.84 3.89 11.42
N GLU A 114 0.86 3.25 12.59
CA GLU A 114 2.07 2.68 13.16
C GLU A 114 2.64 1.57 12.26
N GLN A 115 1.79 0.67 11.76
CA GLN A 115 2.22 -0.37 10.82
C GLN A 115 2.72 0.23 9.51
N TYR A 116 2.03 1.23 8.96
CA TYR A 116 2.45 1.88 7.71
C TYR A 116 3.72 2.72 7.85
N ILE A 117 3.73 3.71 8.74
CA ILE A 117 4.83 4.66 8.88
C ILE A 117 5.94 4.07 9.74
N GLY A 118 5.58 3.54 10.92
CA GLY A 118 6.54 2.90 11.82
C GLY A 118 7.19 1.67 11.20
N GLY A 119 6.43 0.90 10.41
CA GLY A 119 6.95 -0.24 9.65
C GLY A 119 8.02 0.17 8.63
N GLN A 120 7.81 1.24 7.88
CA GLN A 120 8.83 1.77 6.95
C GLN A 120 10.10 2.21 7.71
N ILE A 121 9.94 2.94 8.83
CA ILE A 121 11.06 3.36 9.67
C ILE A 121 11.81 2.13 10.20
N THR A 122 11.09 1.12 10.67
CA THR A 122 11.67 -0.14 11.18
C THR A 122 12.42 -0.90 10.08
N ALA A 123 11.96 -0.84 8.84
CA ALA A 123 12.66 -1.42 7.69
C ALA A 123 13.93 -0.66 7.30
N GLY A 124 14.13 0.56 7.82
CA GLY A 124 15.34 1.37 7.60
C GLY A 124 15.12 2.64 6.76
N PHE A 125 13.89 2.91 6.32
CA PHE A 125 13.59 4.12 5.56
C PHE A 125 13.64 5.37 6.42
N VAL A 126 14.09 6.47 5.82
CA VAL A 126 13.89 7.82 6.33
C VAL A 126 12.69 8.43 5.61
N ILE A 127 11.62 8.68 6.32
CA ILE A 127 10.43 9.30 5.74
C ILE A 127 10.73 10.77 5.46
N SER A 128 10.80 11.13 4.19
CA SER A 128 11.12 12.48 3.70
C SER A 128 9.91 13.21 3.13
N GLY A 129 8.78 12.54 2.95
CA GLY A 129 7.55 13.13 2.46
C GLY A 129 6.33 12.42 2.99
N TYR A 130 5.28 13.21 3.25
CA TYR A 130 3.95 12.75 3.63
C TYR A 130 2.89 13.66 3.02
N LEU A 131 1.83 13.07 2.46
CA LEU A 131 0.73 13.81 1.87
C LEU A 131 -0.57 13.03 2.11
N GLU A 132 -1.64 13.74 2.41
CA GLU A 132 -3.00 13.19 2.42
C GLU A 132 -3.83 13.80 1.30
N ARG A 133 -4.72 12.99 0.73
CA ARG A 133 -5.70 13.41 -0.27
C ARG A 133 -7.05 12.80 0.08
N GLN A 134 -8.03 13.65 0.31
CA GLN A 134 -9.43 13.27 0.40
C GLN A 134 -10.03 13.33 -1.02
N MET A 135 -10.70 12.26 -1.41
CA MET A 135 -11.42 12.23 -2.69
C MET A 135 -12.81 12.84 -2.49
N GLU A 136 -13.87 12.04 -2.41
CA GLU A 136 -15.24 12.56 -2.28
C GLU A 136 -15.66 12.73 -0.82
N ASP A 137 -15.32 11.76 0.04
CA ASP A 137 -15.64 11.82 1.45
C ASP A 137 -14.47 11.38 2.36
N ILE A 138 -14.68 11.40 3.70
CA ILE A 138 -13.63 11.08 4.66
C ILE A 138 -13.16 9.62 4.59
N THR A 139 -13.99 8.71 4.10
CA THR A 139 -13.63 7.30 3.94
C THR A 139 -12.80 7.05 2.69
N GLU A 140 -12.76 8.01 1.78
CA GLU A 140 -11.90 8.01 0.60
C GLU A 140 -10.61 8.82 0.80
N LEU A 141 -10.14 8.89 2.03
CA LEU A 141 -8.89 9.54 2.37
C LEU A 141 -7.72 8.61 2.08
N TYR A 142 -6.87 9.03 1.17
CA TYR A 142 -5.60 8.36 0.86
C TYR A 142 -4.44 9.12 1.44
N PHE A 143 -3.39 8.39 1.79
CA PHE A 143 -2.13 9.00 2.18
C PHE A 143 -0.97 8.43 1.37
N PHE A 144 0.06 9.24 1.24
CA PHE A 144 1.28 8.94 0.51
C PHE A 144 2.47 9.17 1.43
N THR A 145 3.44 8.27 1.35
CA THR A 145 4.74 8.49 1.98
C THR A 145 5.84 8.44 0.93
N LYS A 146 6.91 9.18 1.18
CA LYS A 146 8.18 9.01 0.51
C LYS A 146 9.21 8.59 1.55
N GLY A 147 9.73 7.39 1.41
CA GLY A 147 10.81 6.84 2.23
C GLY A 147 12.09 6.75 1.41
N ASP A 148 13.20 7.26 1.94
CA ASP A 148 14.50 7.20 1.28
C ASP A 148 15.41 6.18 1.97
N LYS A 149 16.10 5.34 1.18
CA LYS A 149 17.16 4.46 1.66
C LYS A 149 18.48 5.24 1.73
N ARG A 150 19.06 5.34 2.90
CA ARG A 150 20.37 6.00 3.13
C ARG A 150 21.55 5.04 3.10
#